data_798cb5981428e0e459a642f32c76aabd
#
_entry.id   798cb5981428e0e459a642f32c76aabd
#
_cell.length_a   1.000
_cell.length_b   1.000
_cell.length_c   1.000
_cell.angle_alpha   90.00
_cell.angle_beta   90.00
_cell.angle_gamma   90.00
#
_symmetry.space_group_name_H-M   'P 1'
#
loop_
_entity.id
_entity.type
_entity.pdbx_description
1 polymer ?
#
loop_
_entity_poly.entity_id
_entity_poly.type
_entity_poly.pdbx_seq_one_letter_code
_entity_poly.pdbx_strand_id
1 'polypeptide(L)'
;MSAYDVIRRVGTMQAIIRFDRPDDREGFIAQGELALGALSRCAGFRGGELARSTDEPQTWVLCTRWANVGSYRRALSDYDVKVHATPFMYLARDEVTGFEPVLAADDAGVSRIAGDLAEDAHGTGIGDFGTRPEPPAPWAPQ
;
A
#
# COMPACT_ATOMS: atom_id res chain seq x y z
N MET A 1 -15.68 -19.80 0.23
CA MET A 1 -15.66 -18.46 -0.38
C MET A 1 -14.96 -18.55 -1.72
N SER A 2 -15.53 -17.96 -2.74
CA SER A 2 -14.94 -17.97 -4.07
C SER A 2 -13.85 -16.91 -4.17
N ALA A 3 -13.02 -17.02 -5.22
CA ALA A 3 -12.02 -15.98 -5.51
C ALA A 3 -12.69 -14.62 -5.71
N TYR A 4 -13.89 -14.60 -6.29
CA TYR A 4 -14.66 -13.37 -6.46
C TYR A 4 -15.00 -12.72 -5.12
N ASP A 5 -15.43 -13.50 -4.14
CA ASP A 5 -15.78 -12.98 -2.82
C ASP A 5 -14.55 -12.45 -2.11
N VAL A 6 -13.41 -13.09 -2.26
CA VAL A 6 -12.15 -12.63 -1.70
C VAL A 6 -11.76 -11.28 -2.31
N ILE A 7 -11.77 -11.17 -3.64
CA ILE A 7 -11.44 -9.93 -4.35
C ILE A 7 -12.38 -8.81 -3.93
N ARG A 8 -13.66 -9.11 -3.81
CA ARG A 8 -14.65 -8.11 -3.43
C ARG A 8 -14.38 -7.55 -2.03
N ARG A 9 -13.85 -8.37 -1.14
CA ARG A 9 -13.58 -7.97 0.24
C ARG A 9 -12.22 -7.31 0.43
N VAL A 10 -11.18 -7.87 -0.17
CA VAL A 10 -9.80 -7.40 0.04
C VAL A 10 -9.23 -6.60 -1.13
N GLY A 11 -9.89 -6.65 -2.30
CA GLY A 11 -9.40 -5.98 -3.49
C GLY A 11 -8.22 -6.68 -4.12
N THR A 12 -7.59 -6.01 -5.09
CA THR A 12 -6.45 -6.55 -5.83
C THR A 12 -5.18 -5.73 -5.66
N MET A 13 -5.16 -4.82 -4.68
CA MET A 13 -3.97 -4.00 -4.43
C MET A 13 -3.80 -3.74 -2.93
N GLN A 14 -2.58 -3.92 -2.46
CA GLN A 14 -2.21 -3.58 -1.09
C GLN A 14 -1.08 -2.56 -1.12
N ALA A 15 -1.16 -1.57 -0.25
CA ALA A 15 -0.04 -0.69 0.03
C ALA A 15 0.48 -1.02 1.43
N ILE A 16 1.76 -1.35 1.52
CA ILE A 16 2.41 -1.72 2.78
C ILE A 16 3.58 -0.78 2.98
N ILE A 17 3.45 0.11 3.93
CA ILE A 17 4.39 1.21 4.14
C ILE A 17 4.96 1.10 5.53
N ARG A 18 6.28 0.96 5.65
CA ARG A 18 6.94 0.77 6.94
C ARG A 18 7.66 2.03 7.39
N PHE A 19 7.64 2.24 8.70
CA PHE A 19 8.23 3.41 9.34
C PHE A 19 9.19 2.95 10.43
N ASP A 20 10.26 3.71 10.61
CA ASP A 20 11.21 3.46 11.66
C ASP A 20 11.02 4.47 12.78
N ARG A 21 11.06 4.00 14.00
CA ARG A 21 11.29 4.76 15.22
C ARG A 21 10.76 6.22 15.19
N PRO A 22 9.45 6.42 15.25
CA PRO A 22 8.93 7.78 15.38
C PRO A 22 9.39 8.40 16.72
N ASP A 23 9.84 9.67 16.66
CA ASP A 23 10.32 10.38 17.84
C ASP A 23 9.20 10.65 18.84
N ASP A 24 8.02 10.98 18.33
CA ASP A 24 6.83 11.27 19.12
C ASP A 24 5.76 10.25 18.76
N ARG A 25 5.59 9.25 19.60
CA ARG A 25 4.66 8.15 19.37
C ARG A 25 3.22 8.63 19.25
N GLU A 26 2.78 9.46 20.18
CA GLU A 26 1.40 9.93 20.18
C GLU A 26 1.12 10.86 19.01
N GLY A 27 2.05 11.72 18.68
CA GLY A 27 1.95 12.57 17.49
C GLY A 27 1.93 11.75 16.22
N PHE A 28 2.74 10.69 16.15
CA PHE A 28 2.77 9.79 15.01
C PHE A 28 1.42 9.09 14.83
N ILE A 29 0.84 8.59 15.91
CA ILE A 29 -0.48 7.95 15.87
C ILE A 29 -1.55 8.95 15.43
N ALA A 30 -1.51 10.17 15.95
CA ALA A 30 -2.47 11.21 15.57
C ALA A 30 -2.38 11.55 14.09
N GLN A 31 -1.17 11.67 13.56
CA GLN A 31 -0.96 11.88 12.13
C GLN A 31 -1.45 10.69 11.31
N GLY A 32 -1.18 9.49 11.79
CA GLY A 32 -1.65 8.27 11.14
C GLY A 32 -3.17 8.18 11.10
N GLU A 33 -3.82 8.65 12.15
CA GLU A 33 -5.28 8.70 12.21
C GLU A 33 -5.86 9.61 11.14
N LEU A 34 -5.27 10.79 10.96
CA LEU A 34 -5.67 11.72 9.91
C LEU A 34 -5.40 11.13 8.52
N ALA A 35 -4.23 10.51 8.35
CA ALA A 35 -3.85 9.90 7.09
C ALA A 35 -4.80 8.77 6.71
N LEU A 36 -5.03 7.86 7.64
CA LEU A 36 -5.91 6.72 7.41
C LEU A 36 -7.36 7.18 7.17
N GLY A 37 -7.78 8.22 7.90
CA GLY A 37 -9.09 8.81 7.69
C GLY A 37 -9.26 9.36 6.29
N ALA A 38 -8.30 10.11 5.79
CA ALA A 38 -8.35 10.65 4.43
C ALA A 38 -8.38 9.55 3.38
N LEU A 39 -7.51 8.54 3.53
CA LEU A 39 -7.47 7.41 2.61
C LEU A 39 -8.78 6.62 2.62
N SER A 40 -9.35 6.43 3.79
CA SER A 40 -10.57 5.62 3.94
C SER A 40 -11.79 6.23 3.26
N ARG A 41 -11.77 7.53 3.01
CA ARG A 41 -12.87 8.20 2.32
C ARG A 41 -12.78 8.11 0.80
N CYS A 42 -11.68 7.60 0.28
CA CYS A 42 -11.50 7.51 -1.16
C CYS A 42 -12.21 6.28 -1.75
N ALA A 43 -12.73 6.44 -2.97
CA ALA A 43 -13.38 5.33 -3.66
C ALA A 43 -12.40 4.18 -3.88
N GLY A 44 -12.86 2.99 -3.62
CA GLY A 44 -12.04 1.78 -3.78
C GLY A 44 -11.26 1.37 -2.55
N PHE A 45 -11.27 2.17 -1.49
CA PHE A 45 -10.65 1.76 -0.23
C PHE A 45 -11.39 0.55 0.35
N ARG A 46 -10.65 -0.49 0.74
CA ARG A 46 -11.21 -1.74 1.27
C ARG A 46 -10.90 -1.97 2.73
N GLY A 47 -9.95 -1.26 3.28
CA GLY A 47 -9.56 -1.40 4.68
C GLY A 47 -8.12 -1.06 4.89
N GLY A 48 -7.75 -0.83 6.13
CA GLY A 48 -6.36 -0.55 6.46
C GLY A 48 -6.13 -0.39 7.95
N GLU A 49 -4.90 -0.50 8.34
CA GLU A 49 -4.46 -0.39 9.74
C GLU A 49 -3.09 0.28 9.82
N LEU A 50 -2.88 1.01 10.90
CA LEU A 50 -1.55 1.38 11.34
C LEU A 50 -1.22 0.44 12.49
N ALA A 51 -0.15 -0.33 12.36
CA ALA A 51 0.21 -1.35 13.33
C ALA A 51 1.67 -1.22 13.75
N ARG A 52 1.97 -1.69 14.93
CA ARG A 52 3.32 -1.70 15.47
C ARG A 52 3.82 -3.13 15.53
N SER A 53 5.09 -3.34 15.20
CA SER A 53 5.70 -4.65 15.27
C SER A 53 5.65 -5.20 16.70
N THR A 54 5.34 -6.47 16.83
CA THR A 54 5.36 -7.15 18.13
C THR A 54 6.76 -7.51 18.57
N ASP A 55 7.69 -7.62 17.62
CA ASP A 55 9.08 -8.02 17.90
C ASP A 55 10.00 -6.81 18.01
N GLU A 56 9.77 -5.81 17.18
CA GLU A 56 10.55 -4.57 17.18
C GLU A 56 9.60 -3.38 17.37
N PRO A 57 9.29 -3.00 18.62
CA PRO A 57 8.25 -2.01 18.89
C PRO A 57 8.46 -0.64 18.28
N GLN A 58 9.64 -0.38 17.73
CA GLN A 58 9.96 0.88 17.06
C GLN A 58 9.62 0.86 15.56
N THR A 59 9.29 -0.31 15.04
CA THR A 59 8.91 -0.48 13.63
C THR A 59 7.40 -0.48 13.49
N TRP A 60 6.89 0.34 12.59
CA TRP A 60 5.47 0.50 12.34
C TRP A 60 5.14 0.19 10.88
N VAL A 61 3.90 -0.16 10.62
CA VAL A 61 3.44 -0.41 9.25
C VAL A 61 2.06 0.23 9.07
N LEU A 62 1.89 0.92 7.94
CA LEU A 62 0.58 1.35 7.46
C LEU A 62 0.22 0.41 6.32
N CYS A 63 -0.81 -0.39 6.52
CA CYS A 63 -1.25 -1.36 5.53
C CYS A 63 -2.63 -0.97 5.07
N THR A 64 -2.81 -0.73 3.76
CA THR A 64 -4.11 -0.40 3.20
C THR A 64 -4.43 -1.33 2.03
N ARG A 65 -5.71 -1.62 1.87
CA ARG A 65 -6.19 -2.51 0.82
C ARG A 65 -7.16 -1.74 -0.07
N TRP A 66 -7.04 -1.96 -1.37
CA TRP A 66 -7.75 -1.20 -2.40
C TRP A 66 -8.38 -2.11 -3.42
N ALA A 67 -9.48 -1.66 -4.02
CA ALA A 67 -10.17 -2.42 -5.05
C ALA A 67 -9.20 -2.81 -6.18
N ASN A 68 -8.36 -1.87 -6.59
CA ASN A 68 -7.36 -2.08 -7.63
C ASN A 68 -6.31 -0.98 -7.57
N VAL A 69 -5.28 -1.10 -8.40
CA VAL A 69 -4.19 -0.12 -8.47
C VAL A 69 -4.70 1.27 -8.86
N GLY A 70 -5.64 1.33 -9.80
CA GLY A 70 -6.20 2.60 -10.24
C GLY A 70 -6.87 3.38 -9.11
N SER A 71 -7.60 2.69 -8.24
CA SER A 71 -8.24 3.31 -7.07
C SER A 71 -7.19 3.94 -6.15
N TYR A 72 -6.11 3.21 -5.89
CA TYR A 72 -5.03 3.72 -5.06
C TYR A 72 -4.38 4.96 -5.69
N ARG A 73 -4.08 4.90 -6.99
CA ARG A 73 -3.49 6.04 -7.69
C ARG A 73 -4.38 7.28 -7.62
N ARG A 74 -5.68 7.10 -7.83
CA ARG A 74 -6.63 8.21 -7.73
C ARG A 74 -6.67 8.77 -6.32
N ALA A 75 -6.60 7.91 -5.31
CA ALA A 75 -6.56 8.35 -3.92
C ALA A 75 -5.35 9.22 -3.65
N LEU A 76 -4.18 8.86 -4.19
CA LEU A 76 -2.97 9.66 -4.00
C LEU A 76 -3.07 11.05 -4.63
N SER A 77 -4.00 11.26 -5.55
CA SER A 77 -4.26 12.56 -6.17
C SER A 77 -5.37 13.35 -5.48
N ASP A 78 -6.05 12.76 -4.52
CA ASP A 78 -7.11 13.41 -3.76
C ASP A 78 -6.53 14.53 -2.88
N TYR A 79 -7.25 15.65 -2.80
CA TYR A 79 -6.77 16.80 -2.04
C TYR A 79 -6.55 16.49 -0.56
N ASP A 80 -7.54 15.85 0.09
CA ASP A 80 -7.42 15.53 1.51
C ASP A 80 -6.29 14.56 1.77
N VAL A 81 -6.07 13.61 0.86
CA VAL A 81 -4.95 12.68 0.95
C VAL A 81 -3.63 13.43 0.83
N LYS A 82 -3.53 14.38 -0.09
CA LYS A 82 -2.31 15.18 -0.23
C LYS A 82 -2.02 16.01 1.01
N VAL A 83 -3.05 16.50 1.67
CA VAL A 83 -2.89 17.32 2.87
C VAL A 83 -2.60 16.47 4.11
N HIS A 84 -3.32 15.39 4.29
CA HIS A 84 -3.31 14.64 5.56
C HIS A 84 -2.56 13.32 5.51
N ALA A 85 -2.43 12.69 4.36
CA ALA A 85 -1.80 11.40 4.25
C ALA A 85 -0.40 11.46 3.64
N THR A 86 -0.22 12.21 2.58
CA THR A 86 1.06 12.27 1.88
C THR A 86 2.22 12.68 2.78
N PRO A 87 2.10 13.73 3.62
CA PRO A 87 3.21 14.09 4.52
C PRO A 87 3.56 12.96 5.50
N PHE A 88 2.56 12.25 5.98
CA PHE A 88 2.76 11.10 6.86
C PHE A 88 3.50 9.98 6.12
N MET A 89 3.05 9.68 4.90
CA MET A 89 3.63 8.60 4.10
C MET A 89 5.08 8.89 3.72
N TYR A 90 5.47 10.16 3.62
CA TYR A 90 6.86 10.52 3.33
C TYR A 90 7.82 10.25 4.50
N LEU A 91 7.30 9.98 5.69
CA LEU A 91 8.14 9.58 6.82
C LEU A 91 8.58 8.13 6.71
N ALA A 92 8.04 7.40 5.75
CA ALA A 92 8.27 5.97 5.60
C ALA A 92 9.66 5.65 5.06
N ARG A 93 10.05 4.39 5.20
CA ARG A 93 11.25 3.86 4.56
C ARG A 93 11.14 4.02 3.05
N ASP A 94 12.26 4.29 2.40
CA ASP A 94 12.34 4.34 0.95
C ASP A 94 12.44 2.92 0.39
N GLU A 95 11.29 2.32 0.13
CA GLU A 95 11.20 0.95 -0.36
C GLU A 95 9.91 0.76 -1.14
N VAL A 96 9.77 -0.37 -1.82
CA VAL A 96 8.58 -0.72 -2.57
C VAL A 96 7.40 -0.84 -1.60
N THR A 97 6.27 -0.23 -1.94
CA THR A 97 5.10 -0.19 -1.06
C THR A 97 3.85 -0.83 -1.67
N GLY A 98 3.79 -0.96 -2.98
CA GLY A 98 2.61 -1.51 -3.66
C GLY A 98 2.77 -2.98 -3.95
N PHE A 99 1.74 -3.76 -3.61
CA PHE A 99 1.75 -5.21 -3.78
C PHE A 99 0.42 -5.66 -4.35
N GLU A 100 0.48 -6.66 -5.21
CA GLU A 100 -0.69 -7.29 -5.79
C GLU A 100 -0.88 -8.65 -5.15
N PRO A 101 -2.00 -8.89 -4.44
CA PRO A 101 -2.22 -10.22 -3.86
C PRO A 101 -2.45 -11.25 -4.97
N VAL A 102 -1.74 -12.36 -4.88
CA VAL A 102 -1.80 -13.47 -5.84
C VAL A 102 -2.56 -14.64 -5.24
N LEU A 103 -2.44 -14.81 -3.94
CA LEU A 103 -3.17 -15.80 -3.17
C LEU A 103 -3.80 -15.11 -1.98
N ALA A 104 -4.99 -15.52 -1.63
CA ALA A 104 -5.64 -15.10 -0.41
C ALA A 104 -6.32 -16.28 0.26
N ALA A 105 -6.41 -16.25 1.56
CA ALA A 105 -7.03 -17.30 2.33
C ALA A 105 -7.95 -16.74 3.39
N ASP A 106 -8.99 -17.48 3.68
CA ASP A 106 -9.84 -17.28 4.86
C ASP A 106 -10.10 -18.66 5.49
N ASP A 107 -11.01 -18.73 6.42
CA ASP A 107 -11.33 -19.99 7.08
C ASP A 107 -11.99 -21.00 6.13
N ALA A 108 -12.44 -20.59 4.96
CA ALA A 108 -13.01 -21.48 3.95
C ALA A 108 -11.93 -22.05 3.01
N GLY A 109 -10.71 -21.54 3.02
CA GLY A 109 -9.61 -22.06 2.22
C GLY A 109 -8.82 -21.00 1.49
N VAL A 110 -8.01 -21.46 0.55
CA VAL A 110 -7.09 -20.64 -0.23
C VAL A 110 -7.63 -20.44 -1.64
N SER A 111 -7.53 -19.22 -2.13
CA SER A 111 -7.97 -18.86 -3.49
C SER A 111 -6.87 -18.12 -4.22
N ARG A 112 -6.76 -18.39 -5.52
CA ARG A 112 -5.90 -17.58 -6.39
C ARG A 112 -6.66 -16.32 -6.81
N ILE A 113 -5.93 -15.23 -6.91
CA ILE A 113 -6.48 -13.94 -7.33
C ILE A 113 -5.85 -13.57 -8.66
N ALA A 114 -6.67 -13.29 -9.68
CA ALA A 114 -6.20 -12.74 -10.93
C ALA A 114 -6.00 -11.25 -10.73
N GLY A 115 -4.75 -10.80 -10.79
CA GLY A 115 -4.43 -9.42 -10.52
C GLY A 115 -4.53 -8.53 -11.74
N ASP A 116 -4.66 -7.25 -11.50
CA ASP A 116 -4.73 -6.24 -12.56
C ASP A 116 -3.42 -6.07 -13.30
N LEU A 117 -2.33 -6.45 -12.66
CA LEU A 117 -0.98 -6.28 -13.23
C LEU A 117 -0.46 -7.55 -13.88
N ALA A 118 -1.25 -8.63 -13.91
CA ALA A 118 -0.77 -9.92 -14.37
C ALA A 118 -0.16 -9.90 -15.77
N GLU A 119 -0.69 -9.07 -16.66
CA GLU A 119 -0.24 -9.00 -18.05
C GLU A 119 0.71 -7.83 -18.30
N ASP A 120 0.61 -6.77 -17.52
CA ASP A 120 1.34 -5.53 -17.75
C ASP A 120 2.25 -5.16 -16.58
N ALA A 121 2.64 -6.13 -15.79
CA ALA A 121 3.38 -5.88 -14.57
C ALA A 121 4.66 -5.06 -14.80
N HIS A 122 5.33 -5.25 -15.92
CA HIS A 122 6.56 -4.55 -16.24
C HIS A 122 6.33 -3.14 -16.78
N GLY A 123 5.12 -2.79 -17.13
CA GLY A 123 4.84 -1.53 -17.78
C GLY A 123 4.15 -0.50 -16.91
N THR A 124 3.64 -0.88 -15.77
CA THR A 124 2.70 -0.02 -15.08
C THR A 124 2.94 0.12 -13.60
N GLY A 125 4.08 0.05 -13.12
CA GLY A 125 4.27 0.27 -11.70
C GLY A 125 3.35 1.35 -11.15
N ILE A 126 3.29 1.54 -9.88
CA ILE A 126 2.40 2.51 -9.28
C ILE A 126 2.80 3.89 -9.75
N GLY A 127 2.18 4.32 -10.83
CA GLY A 127 2.63 5.51 -11.51
C GLY A 127 4.10 5.38 -11.84
N ASP A 128 4.62 6.31 -12.52
CA ASP A 128 6.02 6.26 -12.84
C ASP A 128 6.91 6.52 -11.64
N PHE A 129 6.35 7.06 -10.59
CA PHE A 129 7.12 7.16 -9.37
C PHE A 129 7.27 5.80 -8.71
N GLY A 130 6.41 4.85 -9.06
CA GLY A 130 6.52 3.48 -8.62
C GLY A 130 7.37 2.63 -9.55
N THR A 131 7.50 3.05 -10.80
CA THR A 131 8.32 2.37 -11.77
C THR A 131 9.58 3.17 -12.05
N ARG A 132 10.37 3.34 -11.06
CA ARG A 132 11.68 3.89 -11.31
C ARG A 132 12.44 2.97 -12.26
N PRO A 133 13.04 3.50 -13.33
CA PRO A 133 13.88 2.68 -14.18
C PRO A 133 14.93 2.00 -13.34
N GLU A 134 15.13 0.73 -13.57
CA GLU A 134 16.17 0.03 -12.86
C GLU A 134 17.51 0.69 -13.18
N PRO A 135 18.27 1.06 -12.15
CA PRO A 135 19.58 1.65 -12.43
C PRO A 135 20.43 0.63 -13.15
N PRO A 136 21.27 1.08 -14.08
CA PRO A 136 22.16 0.16 -14.77
C PRO A 136 23.02 -0.57 -13.72
N ALA A 137 23.22 -1.85 -13.92
CA ALA A 137 24.11 -2.61 -13.07
C ALA A 137 25.49 -1.95 -13.07
N PRO A 138 26.19 -1.93 -11.94
CA PRO A 138 27.51 -1.30 -11.87
C PRO A 138 28.51 -1.84 -12.89
N TRP A 139 28.31 -3.08 -13.33
CA TRP A 139 29.16 -3.73 -14.32
C TRP A 139 28.68 -3.49 -15.75
N ALA A 140 27.54 -2.88 -15.94
CA ALA A 140 26.98 -2.70 -17.28
C ALA A 140 27.73 -1.58 -18.01
N PRO A 141 28.02 -1.75 -19.31
CA PRO A 141 28.59 -0.66 -20.09
C PRO A 141 27.63 0.50 -20.14
N GLN A 142 28.16 1.68 -20.01
CA GLN A 142 27.37 2.91 -20.12
C GLN A 142 27.28 3.36 -21.55
#